data_706ae738c3fea34384ec9b3a98d48d71
#
_entry.id   706ae738c3fea34384ec9b3a98d48d71
#
_cell.length_a   1.000
_cell.length_b   1.000
_cell.length_c   1.000
_cell.angle_alpha   90.00
_cell.angle_beta   90.00
_cell.angle_gamma   90.00
#
_symmetry.space_group_name_H-M   'P 1'
#
loop_
_entity.id
_entity.type
_entity.pdbx_description
1 polymer ?
#
loop_
_entity_poly.entity_id
_entity_poly.type
_entity_poly.pdbx_seq_one_letter_code
_entity_poly.pdbx_strand_id
1 'polypeptide(L)'
;MNNHIMTTYIGRLMDEFVQGGVKEAVVCPGSRSTPLAMLALAHQDIHVHVLVDERSAAFYALGLAKASQSPVLLICTSGTAAANFYPAIVEAHYSRVPLIVLTADRPHELREVGAPQAIDQQFLFGKFVKWFTDLALPEESQTMLRYVQTAAARANHMSMQEPKGPVQINVPLREPLLPDLSIDPFAREESDTKKVLASGQTFPNDRVMSEIVTVMNHSKKGLIVAGELHTQEEIEAVLRLSKALHLPILADPLSLLRNGHENKELIIDAYDSLLKDEALQQHLLPDMIIRFGPMPVSKPLFKWLEKHAEVKQIVVDAAGGFRDPGLSASYVIESTVSAFVEAALNQAVQRKETSFLNCWQNVNSSFRTHAARYSDEDLSFEGNVYRQLQHLLPKESVLFIGNSMPIRDVDTFFETQSKPFRMMANRGANGIDGVVSTALGTYAALKQPVTLVIGDLSFYHDMNGLLAAKLMDIPLTVVLINNDGGGIFSFLPQASDEPYYEKLFGTPTGLNFEYASKLYGGTYSKPATKQELHDVYMAHIDEPGLHLIEIETDRHSRVDKHRQMMDDILEEVKKECLLSS
;
A
#
# COMPACT_ATOMS: atom_id res chain seq x y z
N MET A 1 19.19 -13.68 36.26
CA MET A 1 19.20 -12.23 35.96
C MET A 1 18.30 -11.56 36.99
N ASN A 2 18.65 -10.38 37.48
CA ASN A 2 17.76 -9.63 38.35
C ASN A 2 16.64 -9.01 37.45
N ASN A 3 15.36 -9.21 37.80
CA ASN A 3 14.22 -8.67 37.03
C ASN A 3 14.33 -7.14 36.86
N HIS A 4 14.89 -6.47 37.85
CA HIS A 4 15.11 -5.03 37.88
C HIS A 4 16.01 -4.56 36.72
N ILE A 5 17.14 -5.27 36.48
CA ILE A 5 18.09 -4.95 35.38
C ILE A 5 17.42 -5.10 34.03
N MET A 6 16.71 -6.21 33.80
CA MET A 6 15.97 -6.45 32.55
C MET A 6 14.88 -5.40 32.36
N THR A 7 14.13 -5.08 33.42
CA THR A 7 13.05 -4.09 33.38
C THR A 7 13.56 -2.71 32.97
N THR A 8 14.65 -2.25 33.60
CA THR A 8 15.26 -0.94 33.26
C THR A 8 15.80 -0.94 31.82
N TYR A 9 16.50 -2.02 31.41
CA TYR A 9 17.10 -2.10 30.06
C TYR A 9 16.02 -2.07 28.96
N ILE A 10 14.98 -2.90 29.08
CA ILE A 10 13.88 -2.94 28.10
C ILE A 10 12.98 -1.71 28.21
N GLY A 11 12.77 -1.18 29.42
CA GLY A 11 12.07 0.09 29.62
C GLY A 11 12.74 1.26 28.87
N ARG A 12 14.06 1.36 28.94
CA ARG A 12 14.83 2.36 28.19
C ARG A 12 14.74 2.18 26.68
N LEU A 13 14.67 0.91 26.19
CA LEU A 13 14.43 0.61 24.79
C LEU A 13 13.07 1.15 24.34
N MET A 14 11.99 0.89 25.09
CA MET A 14 10.63 1.32 24.77
C MET A 14 10.48 2.83 24.82
N ASP A 15 10.99 3.47 25.87
CA ASP A 15 10.92 4.93 26.00
C ASP A 15 11.68 5.64 24.87
N GLU A 16 12.82 5.13 24.42
CA GLU A 16 13.57 5.72 23.31
C GLU A 16 12.84 5.58 21.98
N PHE A 17 12.08 4.48 21.76
CA PHE A 17 11.20 4.37 20.58
C PHE A 17 10.13 5.46 20.58
N VAL A 18 9.51 5.74 21.72
CA VAL A 18 8.52 6.81 21.87
C VAL A 18 9.13 8.18 21.61
N GLN A 19 10.33 8.45 22.13
CA GLN A 19 11.06 9.70 21.86
C GLN A 19 11.37 9.86 20.36
N GLY A 20 11.51 8.77 19.62
CA GLY A 20 11.69 8.73 18.18
C GLY A 20 10.39 8.78 17.37
N GLY A 21 9.22 8.91 18.03
CA GLY A 21 7.92 9.10 17.37
C GLY A 21 7.06 7.83 17.21
N VAL A 22 7.48 6.69 17.75
CA VAL A 22 6.62 5.49 17.80
C VAL A 22 5.46 5.72 18.76
N LYS A 23 4.24 5.40 18.30
CA LYS A 23 3.00 5.47 19.09
C LYS A 23 2.21 4.17 19.10
N GLU A 24 2.53 3.26 18.20
CA GLU A 24 1.76 2.04 17.98
C GLU A 24 2.67 0.81 18.10
N ALA A 25 2.18 -0.22 18.77
CA ALA A 25 2.83 -1.51 18.86
C ALA A 25 1.85 -2.65 18.59
N VAL A 26 2.23 -3.57 17.72
CA VAL A 26 1.50 -4.82 17.47
C VAL A 26 2.24 -5.96 18.15
N VAL A 27 1.55 -6.67 19.03
CA VAL A 27 2.13 -7.71 19.89
C VAL A 27 1.48 -9.05 19.62
N CYS A 28 2.31 -10.07 19.31
CA CYS A 28 1.89 -11.46 19.29
C CYS A 28 2.24 -12.10 20.63
N PRO A 29 1.25 -12.73 21.33
CA PRO A 29 1.46 -13.32 22.65
C PRO A 29 2.52 -14.44 22.63
N GLY A 30 3.42 -14.43 23.62
CA GLY A 30 4.41 -15.49 23.77
C GLY A 30 5.29 -15.27 25.01
N SER A 31 5.78 -16.37 25.59
CA SER A 31 6.52 -16.31 26.85
C SER A 31 7.83 -15.51 26.75
N ARG A 32 8.63 -15.73 25.69
CA ARG A 32 9.94 -15.05 25.59
C ARG A 32 9.82 -13.55 25.35
N SER A 33 8.73 -13.10 24.72
CA SER A 33 8.45 -11.68 24.49
C SER A 33 7.78 -10.98 25.67
N THR A 34 7.52 -11.66 26.80
CA THR A 34 6.86 -11.07 27.98
C THR A 34 7.43 -9.71 28.39
N PRO A 35 8.77 -9.50 28.52
CA PRO A 35 9.28 -8.20 28.91
C PRO A 35 8.97 -7.09 27.89
N LEU A 36 9.09 -7.40 26.59
CA LEU A 36 8.79 -6.46 25.51
C LEU A 36 7.30 -6.09 25.51
N ALA A 37 6.43 -7.10 25.58
CA ALA A 37 4.97 -6.92 25.54
C ALA A 37 4.45 -6.13 26.76
N MET A 38 4.88 -6.53 27.97
CA MET A 38 4.42 -5.87 29.19
C MET A 38 4.92 -4.44 29.31
N LEU A 39 6.16 -4.15 28.92
CA LEU A 39 6.72 -2.80 29.00
C LEU A 39 6.20 -1.90 27.86
N ALA A 40 5.89 -2.44 26.69
CA ALA A 40 5.15 -1.70 25.69
C ALA A 40 3.73 -1.32 26.17
N LEU A 41 3.02 -2.25 26.80
CA LEU A 41 1.68 -2.02 27.34
C LEU A 41 1.69 -1.07 28.56
N ALA A 42 2.74 -1.10 29.37
CA ALA A 42 2.88 -0.20 30.54
C ALA A 42 3.26 1.23 30.17
N HIS A 43 3.76 1.47 28.95
CA HIS A 43 4.13 2.82 28.50
C HIS A 43 2.88 3.59 28.07
N GLN A 44 2.60 4.73 28.73
CA GLN A 44 1.37 5.53 28.53
C GLN A 44 1.22 6.09 27.10
N ASP A 45 2.31 6.26 26.35
CA ASP A 45 2.32 6.84 25.01
C ASP A 45 2.40 5.78 23.89
N ILE A 46 2.30 4.49 24.24
CA ILE A 46 2.22 3.39 23.26
C ILE A 46 0.83 2.77 23.32
N HIS A 47 0.13 2.80 22.20
CA HIS A 47 -1.09 2.04 22.01
C HIS A 47 -0.75 0.63 21.51
N VAL A 48 -1.18 -0.39 22.27
CA VAL A 48 -0.84 -1.80 21.99
C VAL A 48 -2.02 -2.54 21.39
N HIS A 49 -1.79 -3.16 20.23
CA HIS A 49 -2.71 -4.07 19.55
C HIS A 49 -2.23 -5.51 19.76
N VAL A 50 -3.11 -6.39 20.24
CA VAL A 50 -2.77 -7.80 20.48
C VAL A 50 -3.42 -8.68 19.43
N LEU A 51 -2.61 -9.40 18.65
CA LEU A 51 -3.05 -10.34 17.61
C LEU A 51 -2.42 -11.71 17.82
N VAL A 52 -3.19 -12.77 17.60
CA VAL A 52 -2.75 -14.15 17.86
C VAL A 52 -1.97 -14.75 16.70
N ASP A 53 -2.38 -14.50 15.46
CA ASP A 53 -1.71 -14.99 14.25
C ASP A 53 -0.62 -14.00 13.83
N GLU A 54 0.63 -14.44 13.86
CA GLU A 54 1.79 -13.58 13.57
C GLU A 54 1.78 -13.05 12.14
N ARG A 55 1.37 -13.83 11.15
CA ARG A 55 1.27 -13.36 9.77
C ARG A 55 0.24 -12.22 9.66
N SER A 56 -0.94 -12.41 10.19
CA SER A 56 -1.99 -11.39 10.22
C SER A 56 -1.55 -10.15 11.02
N ALA A 57 -0.86 -10.36 12.15
CA ALA A 57 -0.31 -9.28 12.98
C ALA A 57 0.69 -8.40 12.21
N ALA A 58 1.57 -9.02 11.42
CA ALA A 58 2.57 -8.30 10.64
C ALA A 58 1.93 -7.47 9.52
N PHE A 59 0.91 -7.99 8.84
CA PHE A 59 0.15 -7.24 7.85
C PHE A 59 -0.76 -6.17 8.49
N TYR A 60 -1.27 -6.40 9.68
CA TYR A 60 -1.97 -5.37 10.44
C TYR A 60 -1.03 -4.21 10.80
N ALA A 61 0.19 -4.52 11.28
CA ALA A 61 1.21 -3.51 11.52
C ALA A 61 1.62 -2.76 10.24
N LEU A 62 1.68 -3.46 9.10
CA LEU A 62 1.89 -2.85 7.79
C LEU A 62 0.80 -1.82 7.47
N GLY A 63 -0.47 -2.16 7.71
CA GLY A 63 -1.60 -1.25 7.51
C GLY A 63 -1.53 -0.02 8.41
N LEU A 64 -1.23 -0.20 9.69
CA LEU A 64 -0.99 0.89 10.64
C LEU A 64 0.11 1.84 10.16
N ALA A 65 1.28 1.29 9.82
CA ALA A 65 2.43 2.10 9.41
C ALA A 65 2.22 2.77 8.05
N LYS A 66 1.58 2.08 7.08
CA LYS A 66 1.26 2.62 5.76
C LYS A 66 0.27 3.78 5.85
N ALA A 67 -0.75 3.66 6.68
CA ALA A 67 -1.78 4.67 6.81
C ALA A 67 -1.33 5.89 7.64
N SER A 68 -0.60 5.66 8.72
CA SER A 68 -0.09 6.73 9.60
C SER A 68 1.19 7.38 9.08
N GLN A 69 1.90 6.76 8.14
CA GLN A 69 3.23 7.17 7.66
C GLN A 69 4.28 7.26 8.79
N SER A 70 4.08 6.51 9.88
CA SER A 70 4.89 6.50 11.10
C SER A 70 5.43 5.10 11.40
N PRO A 71 6.54 4.96 12.14
CA PRO A 71 7.07 3.65 12.47
C PRO A 71 6.17 2.93 13.49
N VAL A 72 5.97 1.63 13.29
CA VAL A 72 5.18 0.76 14.16
C VAL A 72 6.07 -0.35 14.70
N LEU A 73 5.99 -0.62 16.02
CA LEU A 73 6.63 -1.77 16.64
C LEU A 73 5.86 -3.05 16.30
N LEU A 74 6.56 -4.09 15.90
CA LEU A 74 6.01 -5.43 15.68
C LEU A 74 6.77 -6.41 16.55
N ILE A 75 6.11 -7.03 17.54
CA ILE A 75 6.73 -7.79 18.62
C ILE A 75 6.23 -9.22 18.59
N CYS A 76 7.15 -10.21 18.57
CA CYS A 76 6.83 -11.61 18.73
C CYS A 76 7.81 -12.35 19.66
N THR A 77 7.40 -13.56 20.04
CA THR A 77 8.25 -14.51 20.74
C THR A 77 9.29 -15.14 19.80
N SER A 78 10.15 -16.01 20.34
CA SER A 78 11.18 -16.73 19.57
C SER A 78 10.60 -17.89 18.74
N GLY A 79 11.39 -18.38 17.80
CA GLY A 79 11.06 -19.52 16.97
C GLY A 79 10.31 -19.12 15.70
N THR A 80 9.40 -19.98 15.24
CA THR A 80 8.64 -19.77 13.99
C THR A 80 7.72 -18.57 14.01
N ALA A 81 7.39 -17.98 15.17
CA ALA A 81 6.67 -16.73 15.30
C ALA A 81 7.32 -15.62 14.44
N ALA A 82 8.63 -15.42 14.58
CA ALA A 82 9.37 -14.46 13.77
C ALA A 82 9.31 -14.78 12.27
N ALA A 83 9.40 -16.05 11.89
CA ALA A 83 9.35 -16.46 10.48
C ALA A 83 8.00 -16.16 9.82
N ASN A 84 6.87 -16.15 10.57
CA ASN A 84 5.56 -15.80 10.05
C ASN A 84 5.43 -14.31 9.68
N PHE A 85 6.32 -13.45 10.15
CA PHE A 85 6.34 -12.04 9.73
C PHE A 85 6.89 -11.83 8.31
N TYR A 86 7.59 -12.82 7.77
CA TYR A 86 8.39 -12.68 6.55
C TYR A 86 7.62 -12.10 5.36
N PRO A 87 6.39 -12.56 5.01
CA PRO A 87 5.64 -12.02 3.88
C PRO A 87 5.35 -10.52 4.02
N ALA A 88 4.95 -10.08 5.21
CA ALA A 88 4.69 -8.66 5.48
C ALA A 88 5.97 -7.81 5.44
N ILE A 89 7.10 -8.35 5.89
CA ILE A 89 8.40 -7.67 5.80
C ILE A 89 8.83 -7.48 4.34
N VAL A 90 8.58 -8.47 3.48
CA VAL A 90 8.82 -8.34 2.02
C VAL A 90 7.95 -7.24 1.42
N GLU A 91 6.66 -7.24 1.72
CA GLU A 91 5.74 -6.19 1.26
C GLU A 91 6.17 -4.81 1.80
N ALA A 92 6.50 -4.69 3.09
CA ALA A 92 6.97 -3.45 3.71
C ALA A 92 8.25 -2.90 3.05
N HIS A 93 9.18 -3.79 2.68
CA HIS A 93 10.41 -3.41 1.99
C HIS A 93 10.13 -2.74 0.63
N TYR A 94 9.32 -3.40 -0.20
CA TYR A 94 9.02 -2.90 -1.54
C TYR A 94 8.03 -1.72 -1.55
N SER A 95 7.09 -1.68 -0.60
CA SER A 95 6.17 -0.56 -0.40
C SER A 95 6.79 0.60 0.38
N ARG A 96 8.02 0.46 0.89
CA ARG A 96 8.71 1.49 1.69
C ARG A 96 7.93 1.89 2.94
N VAL A 97 7.42 0.90 3.66
CA VAL A 97 6.65 1.09 4.89
C VAL A 97 7.54 0.87 6.11
N PRO A 98 7.61 1.82 7.06
CA PRO A 98 8.50 1.73 8.21
C PRO A 98 7.95 0.76 9.27
N LEU A 99 8.61 -0.36 9.48
CA LEU A 99 8.33 -1.31 10.57
C LEU A 99 9.57 -1.50 11.43
N ILE A 100 9.40 -1.57 12.75
CA ILE A 100 10.46 -1.91 13.69
C ILE A 100 10.12 -3.26 14.31
N VAL A 101 10.80 -4.31 13.84
CA VAL A 101 10.53 -5.69 14.22
C VAL A 101 11.39 -6.09 15.41
N LEU A 102 10.75 -6.37 16.54
CA LEU A 102 11.40 -6.85 17.76
C LEU A 102 11.15 -8.35 17.91
N THR A 103 12.15 -9.17 17.59
CA THR A 103 12.09 -10.62 17.74
C THR A 103 12.74 -11.02 19.07
N ALA A 104 11.92 -11.41 20.07
CA ALA A 104 12.46 -11.95 21.30
C ALA A 104 13.19 -13.28 21.03
N ASP A 105 14.33 -13.51 21.68
CA ASP A 105 15.15 -14.67 21.40
C ASP A 105 15.64 -15.35 22.68
N ARG A 106 16.10 -16.58 22.53
CA ARG A 106 16.88 -17.28 23.56
C ARG A 106 18.22 -16.57 23.77
N PRO A 107 18.76 -16.58 25.00
CA PRO A 107 20.10 -16.05 25.22
C PRO A 107 21.16 -16.87 24.46
N HIS A 108 22.30 -16.25 24.25
CA HIS A 108 23.35 -16.80 23.38
C HIS A 108 23.76 -18.26 23.73
N GLU A 109 23.81 -18.60 25.03
CA GLU A 109 24.14 -19.94 25.51
C GLU A 109 23.10 -21.02 25.19
N LEU A 110 21.93 -20.67 24.75
CA LEU A 110 20.86 -21.59 24.36
C LEU A 110 20.66 -21.68 22.83
N ARG A 111 21.48 -21.00 22.04
CA ARG A 111 21.44 -21.08 20.57
C ARG A 111 22.22 -22.30 20.09
N GLU A 112 21.75 -22.97 19.04
CA GLU A 112 22.38 -24.12 18.37
C GLU A 112 22.67 -25.34 19.26
N VAL A 113 22.03 -25.42 20.42
CA VAL A 113 22.19 -26.54 21.38
C VAL A 113 20.91 -27.36 21.53
N GLY A 114 19.95 -27.24 20.61
CA GLY A 114 18.69 -27.95 20.65
C GLY A 114 17.70 -27.46 21.70
N ALA A 115 17.83 -26.20 22.16
CA ALA A 115 16.88 -25.62 23.10
C ALA A 115 15.49 -25.51 22.46
N PRO A 116 14.39 -25.78 23.21
CA PRO A 116 13.04 -25.71 22.68
C PRO A 116 12.70 -24.31 22.17
N GLN A 117 12.03 -24.22 21.02
CA GLN A 117 11.58 -22.97 20.41
C GLN A 117 12.73 -21.96 20.18
N ALA A 118 13.88 -22.47 19.80
CA ALA A 118 15.07 -21.72 19.40
C ALA A 118 15.39 -22.02 17.94
N ILE A 119 15.52 -21.01 17.15
CA ILE A 119 15.99 -21.05 15.75
C ILE A 119 17.05 -19.98 15.57
N ASP A 120 17.79 -20.01 14.49
CA ASP A 120 18.64 -18.88 14.12
C ASP A 120 17.79 -17.72 13.62
N GLN A 121 17.67 -16.67 14.45
CA GLN A 121 16.92 -15.45 14.14
C GLN A 121 17.81 -14.32 13.60
N GLN A 122 19.14 -14.58 13.55
CA GLN A 122 20.08 -13.61 13.02
C GLN A 122 19.89 -13.49 11.50
N PHE A 123 19.68 -12.26 11.04
CA PHE A 123 19.42 -11.98 9.63
C PHE A 123 18.26 -12.79 9.02
N LEU A 124 17.29 -13.20 9.83
CA LEU A 124 16.15 -14.02 9.41
C LEU A 124 15.44 -13.45 8.17
N PHE A 125 15.28 -12.12 8.10
CA PHE A 125 14.64 -11.43 6.97
C PHE A 125 15.62 -11.06 5.85
N GLY A 126 16.88 -11.43 5.96
CA GLY A 126 17.91 -11.21 4.94
C GLY A 126 17.99 -9.74 4.48
N LYS A 127 17.96 -9.54 3.17
CA LYS A 127 18.05 -8.20 2.55
C LYS A 127 16.77 -7.36 2.63
N PHE A 128 15.66 -7.92 3.12
CA PHE A 128 14.38 -7.22 3.18
C PHE A 128 14.24 -6.30 4.39
N VAL A 129 15.19 -6.36 5.35
CA VAL A 129 15.33 -5.33 6.39
C VAL A 129 16.50 -4.40 6.06
N LYS A 130 16.31 -3.10 6.27
CA LYS A 130 17.33 -2.08 6.02
C LYS A 130 18.50 -2.13 7.00
N TRP A 131 18.22 -2.59 8.19
CA TRP A 131 19.20 -2.73 9.26
C TRP A 131 18.79 -3.84 10.21
N PHE A 132 19.80 -4.55 10.71
CA PHE A 132 19.67 -5.62 11.69
C PHE A 132 20.62 -5.39 12.85
N THR A 133 20.20 -5.70 14.06
CA THR A 133 21.09 -5.84 15.21
C THR A 133 20.62 -6.95 16.15
N ASP A 134 21.56 -7.71 16.69
CA ASP A 134 21.35 -8.63 17.81
C ASP A 134 21.79 -7.88 19.08
N LEU A 135 20.84 -7.59 19.99
CA LEU A 135 21.17 -6.84 21.20
C LEU A 135 22.05 -7.65 22.16
N ALA A 136 22.87 -6.95 22.91
CA ALA A 136 23.51 -7.53 24.07
C ALA A 136 22.45 -7.90 25.14
N LEU A 137 22.74 -8.94 25.92
CA LEU A 137 21.91 -9.28 27.08
C LEU A 137 21.81 -8.10 28.05
N PRO A 138 20.64 -7.91 28.69
CA PRO A 138 20.46 -6.87 29.69
C PRO A 138 21.53 -6.91 30.80
N GLU A 139 22.17 -5.78 31.03
CA GLU A 139 23.24 -5.60 32.01
C GLU A 139 23.09 -4.26 32.72
N GLU A 140 23.45 -4.21 34.00
CA GLU A 140 23.36 -3.01 34.82
C GLU A 140 24.63 -2.15 34.65
N SER A 141 24.67 -1.35 33.61
CA SER A 141 25.68 -0.32 33.47
C SER A 141 25.15 0.87 32.63
N GLN A 142 25.61 2.07 32.94
CA GLN A 142 25.27 3.26 32.16
C GLN A 142 25.65 3.12 30.67
N THR A 143 26.73 2.41 30.40
CA THR A 143 27.16 2.14 29.01
C THR A 143 26.13 1.27 28.28
N MET A 144 25.59 0.23 28.93
CA MET A 144 24.60 -0.64 28.32
C MET A 144 23.23 0.02 28.18
N LEU A 145 22.85 0.89 29.11
CA LEU A 145 21.63 1.70 28.96
C LEU A 145 21.75 2.69 27.78
N ARG A 146 22.90 3.35 27.63
CA ARG A 146 23.17 4.20 26.45
C ARG A 146 23.21 3.41 25.14
N TYR A 147 23.74 2.18 25.18
CA TYR A 147 23.78 1.29 24.03
C TYR A 147 22.37 0.96 23.53
N VAL A 148 21.48 0.51 24.44
CA VAL A 148 20.11 0.10 24.04
C VAL A 148 19.30 1.29 23.56
N GLN A 149 19.42 2.46 24.19
CA GLN A 149 18.81 3.73 23.69
C GLN A 149 19.34 4.07 22.30
N THR A 150 20.65 3.94 22.06
CA THR A 150 21.24 4.21 20.74
C THR A 150 20.74 3.24 19.67
N ALA A 151 20.55 1.97 20.03
CA ALA A 151 19.97 0.98 19.13
C ALA A 151 18.52 1.33 18.73
N ALA A 152 17.68 1.74 19.70
CA ALA A 152 16.32 2.18 19.46
C ALA A 152 16.27 3.45 18.57
N ALA A 153 17.04 4.48 18.91
CA ALA A 153 17.11 5.72 18.14
C ALA A 153 17.57 5.45 16.70
N ARG A 154 18.56 4.56 16.51
CA ARG A 154 19.03 4.15 15.18
C ARG A 154 17.97 3.38 14.41
N ALA A 155 17.23 2.49 15.05
CA ALA A 155 16.14 1.74 14.41
C ALA A 155 15.04 2.69 13.91
N ASN A 156 14.60 3.64 14.74
CA ASN A 156 13.65 4.69 14.33
C ASN A 156 14.16 5.45 13.11
N HIS A 157 15.39 5.95 13.18
CA HIS A 157 15.99 6.71 12.09
C HIS A 157 16.07 5.89 10.80
N MET A 158 16.62 4.66 10.87
CA MET A 158 16.82 3.79 9.71
C MET A 158 15.49 3.35 9.07
N SER A 159 14.43 3.15 9.88
CA SER A 159 13.12 2.80 9.34
C SER A 159 12.47 3.94 8.57
N MET A 160 12.69 5.19 8.99
CA MET A 160 12.09 6.41 8.43
C MET A 160 12.94 7.10 7.37
N GLN A 161 14.23 6.83 7.32
CA GLN A 161 15.13 7.36 6.28
C GLN A 161 14.72 6.81 4.91
N GLU A 162 14.67 7.66 3.88
CA GLU A 162 14.42 7.21 2.51
C GLU A 162 15.52 6.28 1.95
N PRO A 163 15.14 5.21 1.27
CA PRO A 163 13.80 4.62 1.19
C PRO A 163 13.35 4.13 2.57
N LYS A 164 12.16 4.54 3.03
CA LYS A 164 11.59 4.00 4.27
C LYS A 164 11.48 2.48 4.18
N GLY A 165 11.42 1.78 5.30
CA GLY A 165 11.30 0.33 5.27
C GLY A 165 11.55 -0.34 6.62
N PRO A 166 11.40 -1.67 6.67
CA PRO A 166 11.52 -2.42 7.91
C PRO A 166 12.97 -2.53 8.41
N VAL A 167 13.11 -2.60 9.73
CA VAL A 167 14.34 -2.91 10.45
C VAL A 167 14.08 -4.01 11.46
N GLN A 168 15.10 -4.81 11.81
CA GLN A 168 14.99 -5.88 12.81
C GLN A 168 15.94 -5.66 13.97
N ILE A 169 15.41 -5.79 15.18
CA ILE A 169 16.18 -5.91 16.43
C ILE A 169 15.88 -7.28 17.04
N ASN A 170 16.86 -8.14 17.11
CA ASN A 170 16.78 -9.40 17.85
C ASN A 170 17.12 -9.16 19.31
N VAL A 171 16.26 -9.62 20.22
CA VAL A 171 16.35 -9.29 21.65
C VAL A 171 16.52 -10.56 22.47
N PRO A 172 17.77 -10.96 22.79
CA PRO A 172 18.04 -12.13 23.63
C PRO A 172 17.71 -11.83 25.08
N LEU A 173 16.96 -12.74 25.71
CA LEU A 173 16.47 -12.58 27.08
C LEU A 173 16.71 -13.87 27.89
N ARG A 174 17.26 -13.73 29.11
CA ARG A 174 17.35 -14.79 30.09
C ARG A 174 16.16 -14.76 31.04
N GLU A 175 15.79 -15.91 31.57
CA GLU A 175 14.84 -15.99 32.67
C GLU A 175 15.45 -15.44 33.98
N PRO A 176 14.63 -14.86 34.85
CA PRO A 176 13.17 -14.71 34.77
C PRO A 176 12.74 -13.61 33.81
N LEU A 177 11.55 -13.77 33.15
CA LEU A 177 11.05 -12.89 32.09
C LEU A 177 10.00 -11.86 32.57
N LEU A 178 9.51 -11.99 33.81
CA LEU A 178 8.49 -11.09 34.32
C LEU A 178 9.15 -9.75 34.75
N PRO A 179 8.75 -8.60 34.14
CA PRO A 179 9.28 -7.30 34.56
C PRO A 179 8.89 -6.95 36.00
N ASP A 180 9.75 -6.20 36.66
CA ASP A 180 9.44 -5.60 37.96
C ASP A 180 8.79 -4.23 37.75
N LEU A 181 7.45 -4.17 37.78
CA LEU A 181 6.69 -2.94 37.62
C LEU A 181 6.55 -2.13 38.94
N SER A 182 7.23 -2.53 40.02
CA SER A 182 7.31 -1.73 41.23
C SER A 182 8.28 -0.56 41.12
N ILE A 183 9.14 -0.58 40.12
CA ILE A 183 10.02 0.52 39.75
C ILE A 183 9.45 1.29 38.57
N ASP A 184 9.91 2.52 38.33
CA ASP A 184 9.65 3.23 37.09
C ASP A 184 10.64 2.73 36.00
N PRO A 185 10.16 1.90 35.02
CA PRO A 185 11.02 1.33 34.00
C PRO A 185 11.48 2.37 32.96
N PHE A 186 10.82 3.51 32.90
CA PHE A 186 11.03 4.57 31.90
C PHE A 186 11.81 5.77 32.47
N ALA A 187 12.15 5.73 33.77
CA ALA A 187 12.86 6.83 34.44
C ALA A 187 14.13 7.20 33.69
N ARG A 188 14.33 8.48 33.38
CA ARG A 188 15.54 9.03 32.77
C ARG A 188 16.36 9.77 33.85
N GLU A 189 17.68 9.70 33.72
CA GLU A 189 18.55 10.56 34.52
C GLU A 189 18.70 11.92 33.85
N GLU A 190 19.00 12.99 34.64
CA GLU A 190 19.26 14.32 34.10
C GLU A 190 20.41 14.35 33.08
N SER A 191 21.32 13.38 33.17
CA SER A 191 22.43 13.19 32.22
C SER A 191 22.03 12.52 30.90
N ASP A 192 20.80 11.97 30.77
CA ASP A 192 20.31 11.33 29.56
C ASP A 192 19.97 12.34 28.48
N THR A 193 20.84 12.50 27.53
CA THR A 193 20.62 13.40 26.39
C THR A 193 19.69 12.78 25.37
N LYS A 194 18.68 13.55 24.92
CA LYS A 194 17.84 13.16 23.78
C LYS A 194 18.73 12.94 22.55
N LYS A 195 18.58 11.80 21.90
CA LYS A 195 19.28 11.49 20.65
C LYS A 195 18.47 12.04 19.47
N VAL A 196 19.06 12.96 18.72
CA VAL A 196 18.48 13.49 17.48
C VAL A 196 19.28 12.95 16.30
N LEU A 197 18.65 12.09 15.52
CA LEU A 197 19.17 11.61 14.23
C LEU A 197 18.32 12.23 13.14
N ALA A 198 18.92 13.05 12.28
CA ALA A 198 18.23 13.75 11.22
C ALA A 198 18.77 13.29 9.85
N SER A 199 17.86 12.99 8.91
CA SER A 199 18.21 12.78 7.50
C SER A 199 18.28 14.12 6.78
N GLY A 200 19.17 14.24 5.81
CA GLY A 200 19.14 15.32 4.84
C GLY A 200 17.97 15.15 3.85
N GLN A 201 17.64 16.22 3.15
CA GLN A 201 16.77 16.16 1.98
C GLN A 201 17.59 16.09 0.71
N THR A 202 17.16 15.28 -0.24
CA THR A 202 17.84 15.16 -1.54
C THR A 202 17.23 16.16 -2.52
N PHE A 203 18.06 17.04 -3.05
CA PHE A 203 17.70 18.01 -4.09
C PHE A 203 18.32 17.61 -5.43
N PRO A 204 17.66 17.88 -6.55
CA PRO A 204 18.25 17.60 -7.84
C PRO A 204 19.45 18.53 -8.08
N ASN A 205 20.45 18.02 -8.78
CA ASN A 205 21.64 18.81 -9.16
C ASN A 205 21.26 19.89 -10.18
N ASP A 206 21.69 21.15 -9.96
CA ASP A 206 21.32 22.32 -10.78
C ASP A 206 21.69 22.14 -12.27
N ARG A 207 22.82 21.52 -12.58
CA ARG A 207 23.22 21.26 -13.96
C ARG A 207 22.25 20.31 -14.65
N VAL A 208 21.91 19.19 -13.98
CA VAL A 208 20.96 18.20 -14.50
C VAL A 208 19.57 18.81 -14.62
N MET A 209 19.15 19.65 -13.65
CA MET A 209 17.88 20.37 -13.75
C MET A 209 17.82 21.31 -14.94
N SER A 210 18.89 22.05 -15.25
CA SER A 210 18.94 22.92 -16.41
C SER A 210 18.80 22.15 -17.74
N GLU A 211 19.38 20.94 -17.82
CA GLU A 211 19.21 20.04 -18.96
C GLU A 211 17.74 19.55 -19.06
N ILE A 212 17.14 19.12 -17.95
CA ILE A 212 15.75 18.66 -17.89
C ILE A 212 14.77 19.79 -18.24
N VAL A 213 14.97 20.99 -17.71
CA VAL A 213 14.14 22.17 -18.03
C VAL A 213 14.25 22.51 -19.52
N THR A 214 15.42 22.34 -20.11
CA THR A 214 15.59 22.50 -21.56
C THR A 214 14.74 21.48 -22.32
N VAL A 215 14.72 20.20 -21.91
CA VAL A 215 13.84 19.18 -22.48
C VAL A 215 12.36 19.56 -22.30
N MET A 216 11.96 19.97 -21.10
CA MET A 216 10.59 20.41 -20.80
C MET A 216 10.16 21.57 -21.69
N ASN A 217 11.01 22.57 -21.89
CA ASN A 217 10.68 23.76 -22.69
C ASN A 217 10.58 23.48 -24.19
N HIS A 218 11.32 22.49 -24.70
CA HIS A 218 11.26 22.09 -26.11
C HIS A 218 10.15 21.08 -26.41
N SER A 219 9.69 20.34 -25.42
CA SER A 219 8.62 19.35 -25.59
C SER A 219 7.31 20.04 -25.99
N LYS A 220 6.60 19.53 -26.97
CA LYS A 220 5.27 19.99 -27.39
C LYS A 220 4.16 19.09 -26.87
N LYS A 221 4.47 17.83 -26.60
CA LYS A 221 3.55 16.78 -26.21
C LYS A 221 4.01 16.13 -24.89
N GLY A 222 4.24 16.95 -23.85
CA GLY A 222 4.65 16.43 -22.55
C GLY A 222 3.50 15.77 -21.80
N LEU A 223 3.83 14.73 -21.02
CA LEU A 223 2.90 13.92 -20.26
C LEU A 223 3.43 13.67 -18.85
N ILE A 224 2.56 13.67 -17.85
CA ILE A 224 2.85 13.20 -16.50
C ILE A 224 2.25 11.82 -16.30
N VAL A 225 3.01 10.90 -15.71
CA VAL A 225 2.53 9.61 -15.20
C VAL A 225 2.72 9.59 -13.70
N ALA A 226 1.62 9.49 -12.95
CA ALA A 226 1.64 9.46 -11.49
C ALA A 226 1.26 8.07 -10.98
N GLY A 227 2.22 7.38 -10.36
CA GLY A 227 2.01 6.17 -9.57
C GLY A 227 1.50 6.48 -8.16
N GLU A 228 1.69 5.58 -7.20
CA GLU A 228 1.32 5.80 -5.80
C GLU A 228 2.06 7.02 -5.22
N LEU A 229 1.29 7.98 -4.69
CA LEU A 229 1.76 9.12 -3.93
C LEU A 229 1.24 9.00 -2.49
N HIS A 230 1.92 9.66 -1.53
CA HIS A 230 1.65 9.42 -0.12
C HIS A 230 1.21 10.67 0.64
N THR A 231 1.57 11.87 0.16
CA THR A 231 1.36 13.12 0.89
C THR A 231 0.59 14.14 0.07
N GLN A 232 -0.12 15.02 0.78
CA GLN A 232 -0.81 16.15 0.16
C GLN A 232 0.16 17.10 -0.57
N GLU A 233 1.38 17.25 -0.03
CA GLU A 233 2.42 18.07 -0.63
C GLU A 233 2.86 17.55 -2.01
N GLU A 234 2.99 16.22 -2.16
CA GLU A 234 3.30 15.59 -3.46
C GLU A 234 2.18 15.81 -4.46
N ILE A 235 0.91 15.64 -4.04
CA ILE A 235 -0.26 15.87 -4.88
C ILE A 235 -0.28 17.30 -5.41
N GLU A 236 -0.14 18.28 -4.51
CA GLU A 236 -0.14 19.70 -4.86
C GLU A 236 1.04 20.07 -5.79
N ALA A 237 2.21 19.48 -5.57
CA ALA A 237 3.37 19.69 -6.42
C ALA A 237 3.12 19.18 -7.85
N VAL A 238 2.61 17.96 -8.01
CA VAL A 238 2.28 17.38 -9.32
C VAL A 238 1.22 18.21 -10.05
N LEU A 239 0.16 18.63 -9.36
CA LEU A 239 -0.89 19.48 -9.92
C LEU A 239 -0.35 20.86 -10.35
N ARG A 240 0.52 21.48 -9.55
CA ARG A 240 1.17 22.75 -9.91
C ARG A 240 2.02 22.63 -11.19
N LEU A 241 2.82 21.55 -11.30
CA LEU A 241 3.63 21.30 -12.49
C LEU A 241 2.75 21.10 -13.73
N SER A 242 1.74 20.24 -13.63
CA SER A 242 0.77 19.98 -14.70
C SER A 242 0.09 21.26 -15.16
N LYS A 243 -0.42 22.08 -14.24
CA LYS A 243 -1.10 23.33 -14.54
C LYS A 243 -0.17 24.36 -15.20
N ALA A 244 1.06 24.50 -14.72
CA ALA A 244 2.03 25.47 -15.25
C ALA A 244 2.49 25.11 -16.68
N LEU A 245 2.59 23.82 -16.98
CA LEU A 245 3.11 23.32 -18.26
C LEU A 245 2.01 22.71 -19.17
N HIS A 246 0.74 22.77 -18.77
CA HIS A 246 -0.41 22.17 -19.47
C HIS A 246 -0.17 20.69 -19.85
N LEU A 247 0.30 19.89 -18.87
CA LEU A 247 0.58 18.49 -19.06
C LEU A 247 -0.59 17.63 -18.56
N PRO A 248 -1.18 16.74 -19.37
CA PRO A 248 -2.13 15.75 -18.87
C PRO A 248 -1.46 14.81 -17.87
N ILE A 249 -2.21 14.30 -16.88
CA ILE A 249 -1.73 13.38 -15.85
C ILE A 249 -2.43 12.04 -16.01
N LEU A 250 -1.70 10.99 -16.38
CA LEU A 250 -2.18 9.61 -16.25
C LEU A 250 -2.04 9.21 -14.79
N ALA A 251 -3.16 9.15 -14.08
CA ALA A 251 -3.18 8.98 -12.65
C ALA A 251 -3.54 7.53 -12.26
N ASP A 252 -2.62 6.81 -11.63
CA ASP A 252 -2.91 5.52 -11.00
C ASP A 252 -4.01 5.69 -9.92
N PRO A 253 -4.86 4.69 -9.64
CA PRO A 253 -5.81 4.75 -8.53
C PRO A 253 -5.17 5.17 -7.19
N LEU A 254 -3.94 4.69 -6.93
CA LEU A 254 -3.23 4.97 -5.68
C LEU A 254 -2.46 6.30 -5.69
N SER A 255 -2.51 7.06 -6.78
CA SER A 255 -1.84 8.37 -6.87
C SER A 255 -2.46 9.45 -5.98
N LEU A 256 -3.64 9.19 -5.39
CA LEU A 256 -4.46 10.17 -4.66
C LEU A 256 -4.92 11.36 -5.51
N LEU A 257 -4.67 11.34 -6.83
CA LEU A 257 -5.04 12.41 -7.76
C LEU A 257 -6.45 12.24 -8.37
N ARG A 258 -7.07 11.05 -8.24
CA ARG A 258 -8.40 10.81 -8.80
C ARG A 258 -9.54 11.37 -7.94
N ASN A 259 -9.29 11.69 -6.65
CA ASN A 259 -10.34 12.05 -5.70
C ASN A 259 -9.96 13.28 -4.86
N GLY A 260 -10.98 14.05 -4.44
CA GLY A 260 -10.83 15.05 -3.37
C GLY A 260 -10.29 16.41 -3.80
N HIS A 261 -10.15 16.69 -5.08
CA HIS A 261 -9.72 18.01 -5.55
C HIS A 261 -10.52 18.50 -6.78
N GLU A 262 -10.38 19.79 -7.12
CA GLU A 262 -11.18 20.43 -8.18
C GLU A 262 -10.52 20.37 -9.57
N ASN A 263 -9.22 20.11 -9.68
CA ASN A 263 -8.48 20.14 -10.97
C ASN A 263 -8.65 18.83 -11.77
N LYS A 264 -9.90 18.38 -11.94
CA LYS A 264 -10.22 17.11 -12.60
C LYS A 264 -9.86 17.12 -14.09
N GLU A 265 -9.86 18.28 -14.71
CA GLU A 265 -9.54 18.48 -16.11
C GLU A 265 -8.10 18.09 -16.48
N LEU A 266 -7.21 18.06 -15.49
CA LEU A 266 -5.82 17.63 -15.70
C LEU A 266 -5.64 16.10 -15.64
N ILE A 267 -6.62 15.40 -15.05
CA ILE A 267 -6.53 13.98 -14.75
C ILE A 267 -7.14 13.13 -15.88
N ILE A 268 -6.36 12.22 -16.37
CA ILE A 268 -6.77 11.22 -17.36
C ILE A 268 -6.88 9.88 -16.63
N ASP A 269 -8.09 9.44 -16.40
CA ASP A 269 -8.38 8.24 -15.62
C ASP A 269 -8.75 7.01 -16.48
N ALA A 270 -9.07 7.20 -17.77
CA ALA A 270 -9.38 6.12 -18.70
C ALA A 270 -8.13 5.58 -19.44
N TYR A 271 -6.94 6.04 -19.12
CA TYR A 271 -5.70 5.75 -19.87
C TYR A 271 -5.42 4.24 -20.01
N ASP A 272 -5.73 3.40 -19.02
CA ASP A 272 -5.56 1.94 -19.11
C ASP A 272 -6.35 1.36 -20.29
N SER A 273 -7.59 1.79 -20.45
CA SER A 273 -8.47 1.34 -21.52
C SER A 273 -8.10 1.93 -22.87
N LEU A 274 -7.82 3.23 -22.92
CA LEU A 274 -7.43 3.94 -24.15
C LEU A 274 -6.16 3.38 -24.76
N LEU A 275 -5.19 3.01 -23.94
CA LEU A 275 -3.91 2.45 -24.38
C LEU A 275 -3.97 0.95 -24.74
N LYS A 276 -5.14 0.33 -24.81
CA LYS A 276 -5.35 -0.99 -25.43
C LYS A 276 -5.46 -0.93 -26.96
N ASP A 277 -5.81 0.25 -27.53
CA ASP A 277 -5.97 0.44 -28.97
C ASP A 277 -4.71 1.09 -29.59
N GLU A 278 -4.18 0.49 -30.65
CA GLU A 278 -2.92 0.92 -31.30
C GLU A 278 -3.06 2.29 -32.01
N ALA A 279 -4.24 2.60 -32.57
CA ALA A 279 -4.45 3.88 -33.24
C ALA A 279 -4.48 5.03 -32.22
N LEU A 280 -5.12 4.80 -31.07
CA LEU A 280 -5.10 5.75 -29.96
C LEU A 280 -3.71 5.89 -29.34
N GLN A 281 -2.94 4.79 -29.21
CA GLN A 281 -1.55 4.85 -28.75
C GLN A 281 -0.70 5.80 -29.62
N GLN A 282 -0.85 5.75 -30.93
CA GLN A 282 -0.12 6.62 -31.86
C GLN A 282 -0.60 8.08 -31.80
N HIS A 283 -1.90 8.29 -31.74
CA HIS A 283 -2.50 9.62 -31.65
C HIS A 283 -2.09 10.35 -30.36
N LEU A 284 -2.03 9.62 -29.27
CA LEU A 284 -1.73 10.12 -27.91
C LEU A 284 -0.24 10.07 -27.55
N LEU A 285 0.65 9.78 -28.52
CA LEU A 285 2.08 9.61 -28.27
C LEU A 285 2.75 10.92 -27.83
N PRO A 286 3.34 10.97 -26.62
CA PRO A 286 4.11 12.13 -26.14
C PRO A 286 5.52 12.20 -26.75
N ASP A 287 6.15 13.35 -26.61
CA ASP A 287 7.59 13.55 -26.88
C ASP A 287 8.42 13.61 -25.60
N MET A 288 7.76 13.73 -24.43
CA MET A 288 8.40 13.74 -23.11
C MET A 288 7.43 13.18 -22.06
N ILE A 289 7.96 12.42 -21.11
CA ILE A 289 7.21 11.87 -19.95
C ILE A 289 7.93 12.22 -18.67
N ILE A 290 7.18 12.70 -17.68
CA ILE A 290 7.67 12.86 -16.29
C ILE A 290 6.93 11.85 -15.44
N ARG A 291 7.66 10.99 -14.75
CA ARG A 291 7.10 9.91 -13.93
C ARG A 291 7.38 10.16 -12.46
N PHE A 292 6.31 10.17 -11.64
CA PHE A 292 6.36 10.26 -10.19
C PHE A 292 5.85 8.97 -9.55
N GLY A 293 6.54 8.51 -8.52
CA GLY A 293 6.19 7.27 -7.83
C GLY A 293 6.51 5.98 -8.62
N PRO A 294 6.03 4.82 -8.13
CA PRO A 294 6.21 3.54 -8.80
C PRO A 294 5.45 3.47 -10.12
N MET A 295 5.75 2.44 -10.93
CA MET A 295 4.99 2.16 -12.15
C MET A 295 3.52 1.90 -11.82
N PRO A 296 2.56 2.57 -12.49
CA PRO A 296 1.14 2.31 -12.36
C PRO A 296 0.75 0.84 -12.57
N VAL A 297 -0.41 0.45 -12.06
CA VAL A 297 -0.94 -0.92 -12.18
C VAL A 297 -1.22 -1.34 -13.62
N SER A 298 -1.45 -0.37 -14.50
CA SER A 298 -1.83 -0.57 -15.90
C SER A 298 -0.75 -1.28 -16.72
N LYS A 299 -1.05 -2.50 -17.18
CA LYS A 299 -0.20 -3.25 -18.11
C LYS A 299 -0.15 -2.62 -19.51
N PRO A 300 -1.26 -2.10 -20.09
CA PRO A 300 -1.23 -1.35 -21.36
C PRO A 300 -0.28 -0.15 -21.31
N LEU A 301 -0.33 0.67 -20.25
CA LEU A 301 0.60 1.78 -20.07
C LEU A 301 2.05 1.30 -20.03
N PHE A 302 2.35 0.27 -19.21
CA PHE A 302 3.70 -0.27 -19.11
C PHE A 302 4.22 -0.73 -20.48
N LYS A 303 3.42 -1.47 -21.25
CA LYS A 303 3.79 -1.95 -22.59
C LYS A 303 3.96 -0.82 -23.60
N TRP A 304 3.14 0.23 -23.49
CA TRP A 304 3.25 1.41 -24.33
C TRP A 304 4.57 2.17 -24.06
N LEU A 305 4.92 2.35 -22.78
CA LEU A 305 6.19 2.98 -22.39
C LEU A 305 7.41 2.16 -22.85
N GLU A 306 7.35 0.82 -22.75
CA GLU A 306 8.39 -0.08 -23.21
C GLU A 306 8.55 -0.04 -24.73
N LYS A 307 7.42 0.01 -25.48
CA LYS A 307 7.40 0.09 -26.96
C LYS A 307 8.00 1.41 -27.49
N HIS A 308 7.89 2.50 -26.72
CA HIS A 308 8.31 3.85 -27.08
C HIS A 308 9.48 4.33 -26.20
N ALA A 309 10.49 3.49 -26.04
CA ALA A 309 11.68 3.79 -25.22
C ALA A 309 12.52 4.98 -25.76
N GLU A 310 12.29 5.41 -27.02
CA GLU A 310 12.91 6.61 -27.61
C GLU A 310 12.35 7.92 -27.04
N VAL A 311 11.15 7.91 -26.45
CA VAL A 311 10.55 9.08 -25.80
C VAL A 311 11.36 9.42 -24.54
N LYS A 312 11.67 10.70 -24.34
CA LYS A 312 12.42 11.16 -23.17
C LYS A 312 11.61 10.92 -21.88
N GLN A 313 12.09 10.02 -21.02
CA GLN A 313 11.45 9.71 -19.73
C GLN A 313 12.30 10.22 -18.58
N ILE A 314 11.69 11.05 -17.72
CA ILE A 314 12.27 11.60 -16.50
C ILE A 314 11.58 10.92 -15.34
N VAL A 315 12.31 10.10 -14.59
CA VAL A 315 11.80 9.38 -13.40
C VAL A 315 12.29 10.08 -12.16
N VAL A 316 11.37 10.52 -11.30
CA VAL A 316 11.66 11.21 -10.05
C VAL A 316 11.31 10.29 -8.88
N ASP A 317 12.31 9.97 -8.05
CA ASP A 317 12.17 9.10 -6.89
C ASP A 317 13.10 9.56 -5.75
N ALA A 318 12.54 9.96 -4.62
CA ALA A 318 13.30 10.46 -3.46
C ALA A 318 14.31 9.44 -2.89
N ALA A 319 14.08 8.16 -3.14
CA ALA A 319 14.79 7.07 -2.46
C ALA A 319 15.90 6.42 -3.30
N GLY A 320 16.23 6.96 -4.48
CA GLY A 320 17.33 6.46 -5.32
C GLY A 320 17.18 5.01 -5.81
N GLY A 321 16.02 4.40 -5.60
CA GLY A 321 15.74 3.09 -6.15
C GLY A 321 15.48 3.18 -7.65
N PHE A 322 16.09 2.31 -8.43
CA PHE A 322 15.92 2.30 -9.89
C PHE A 322 14.52 1.75 -10.25
N ARG A 323 13.46 2.53 -9.97
CA ARG A 323 12.05 2.13 -10.21
C ARG A 323 11.65 2.31 -11.68
N ASP A 324 12.42 1.71 -12.57
CA ASP A 324 12.16 1.71 -14.01
C ASP A 324 12.14 0.30 -14.60
N PRO A 325 11.03 -0.45 -14.45
CA PRO A 325 10.95 -1.81 -14.96
C PRO A 325 11.00 -1.91 -16.50
N GLY A 326 10.72 -0.80 -17.19
CA GLY A 326 10.81 -0.71 -18.66
C GLY A 326 12.23 -0.45 -19.17
N LEU A 327 13.18 -0.13 -18.28
CA LEU A 327 14.58 0.23 -18.63
C LEU A 327 14.67 1.33 -19.69
N SER A 328 13.71 2.27 -19.69
CA SER A 328 13.53 3.31 -20.71
C SER A 328 13.75 4.73 -20.17
N ALA A 329 14.08 4.89 -18.89
CA ALA A 329 14.35 6.18 -18.29
C ALA A 329 15.57 6.86 -18.94
N SER A 330 15.39 8.09 -19.45
CA SER A 330 16.48 8.94 -19.91
C SER A 330 17.17 9.66 -18.76
N TYR A 331 16.40 9.99 -17.73
CA TYR A 331 16.86 10.61 -16.48
C TYR A 331 16.25 9.91 -15.29
N VAL A 332 17.06 9.58 -14.29
CA VAL A 332 16.61 9.11 -12.96
C VAL A 332 17.09 10.12 -11.95
N ILE A 333 16.16 10.78 -11.29
CA ILE A 333 16.43 11.91 -10.39
C ILE A 333 16.09 11.53 -8.96
N GLU A 334 17.11 11.47 -8.12
CA GLU A 334 16.96 11.32 -6.69
C GLU A 334 16.55 12.65 -6.09
N SER A 335 15.25 12.84 -5.90
CA SER A 335 14.68 14.04 -5.30
C SER A 335 13.28 13.76 -4.79
N THR A 336 12.84 14.49 -3.76
CA THR A 336 11.43 14.54 -3.44
C THR A 336 10.65 15.16 -4.59
N VAL A 337 9.38 14.78 -4.74
CA VAL A 337 8.48 15.33 -5.77
C VAL A 337 8.42 16.84 -5.68
N SER A 338 8.24 17.37 -4.46
CA SER A 338 8.13 18.82 -4.19
C SER A 338 9.39 19.56 -4.57
N ALA A 339 10.57 19.07 -4.17
CA ALA A 339 11.86 19.72 -4.49
C ALA A 339 12.14 19.72 -6.01
N PHE A 340 11.84 18.61 -6.70
CA PHE A 340 11.97 18.54 -8.15
C PHE A 340 11.05 19.54 -8.85
N VAL A 341 9.77 19.58 -8.47
CA VAL A 341 8.77 20.48 -9.07
C VAL A 341 9.15 21.94 -8.82
N GLU A 342 9.58 22.29 -7.62
CA GLU A 342 10.02 23.65 -7.30
C GLU A 342 11.23 24.05 -8.16
N ALA A 343 12.25 23.20 -8.24
CA ALA A 343 13.43 23.46 -9.08
C ALA A 343 13.06 23.59 -10.56
N ALA A 344 12.11 22.79 -11.05
CA ALA A 344 11.63 22.85 -12.42
C ALA A 344 10.87 24.15 -12.72
N LEU A 345 9.93 24.54 -11.86
CA LEU A 345 9.11 25.73 -12.06
C LEU A 345 9.87 27.04 -11.93
N ASN A 346 10.96 27.07 -11.15
CA ASN A 346 11.82 28.25 -11.03
C ASN A 346 12.60 28.55 -12.32
N GLN A 347 12.75 27.56 -13.22
CA GLN A 347 13.53 27.68 -14.45
C GLN A 347 12.70 27.46 -15.71
N ALA A 348 11.56 26.74 -15.62
CA ALA A 348 10.72 26.43 -16.77
C ALA A 348 9.92 27.62 -17.26
N VAL A 349 9.82 27.77 -18.58
CA VAL A 349 8.95 28.75 -19.20
C VAL A 349 7.50 28.22 -19.15
N GLN A 350 6.58 29.06 -18.67
CA GLN A 350 5.14 28.75 -18.74
C GLN A 350 4.70 28.56 -20.19
N ARG A 351 3.97 27.49 -20.46
CA ARG A 351 3.46 27.19 -21.79
C ARG A 351 2.11 27.86 -22.02
N LYS A 352 1.88 28.26 -23.26
CA LYS A 352 0.56 28.73 -23.74
C LYS A 352 -0.17 27.65 -24.56
N GLU A 353 0.56 26.67 -25.07
CA GLU A 353 0.01 25.59 -25.89
C GLU A 353 -0.70 24.55 -25.04
N THR A 354 -1.98 24.28 -25.34
CA THR A 354 -2.83 23.32 -24.64
C THR A 354 -3.32 22.19 -25.54
N SER A 355 -2.92 22.16 -26.81
CA SER A 355 -3.46 21.23 -27.80
C SER A 355 -3.34 19.76 -27.40
N PHE A 356 -2.20 19.38 -26.81
CA PHE A 356 -1.96 17.99 -26.39
C PHE A 356 -2.78 17.64 -25.13
N LEU A 357 -2.91 18.56 -24.18
CA LEU A 357 -3.80 18.38 -23.03
C LEU A 357 -5.25 18.23 -23.49
N ASN A 358 -5.72 19.11 -24.37
CA ASN A 358 -7.06 19.07 -24.93
C ASN A 358 -7.32 17.76 -25.70
N CYS A 359 -6.32 17.25 -26.42
CA CYS A 359 -6.41 15.95 -27.10
C CYS A 359 -6.70 14.82 -26.10
N TRP A 360 -5.91 14.69 -25.03
CA TRP A 360 -6.13 13.70 -23.99
C TRP A 360 -7.49 13.88 -23.28
N GLN A 361 -7.87 15.11 -22.98
CA GLN A 361 -9.17 15.43 -22.36
C GLN A 361 -10.34 14.98 -23.23
N ASN A 362 -10.29 15.28 -24.53
CA ASN A 362 -11.35 14.91 -25.46
C ASN A 362 -11.51 13.39 -25.56
N VAL A 363 -10.39 12.66 -25.71
CA VAL A 363 -10.40 11.20 -25.79
C VAL A 363 -10.87 10.57 -24.47
N ASN A 364 -10.43 11.09 -23.32
CA ASN A 364 -10.88 10.64 -22.00
C ASN A 364 -12.39 10.87 -21.80
N SER A 365 -12.87 12.06 -22.16
CA SER A 365 -14.29 12.42 -22.04
C SER A 365 -15.18 11.58 -22.97
N SER A 366 -14.76 11.36 -24.22
CA SER A 366 -15.45 10.49 -25.16
C SER A 366 -15.54 9.06 -24.60
N PHE A 367 -14.43 8.51 -24.08
CA PHE A 367 -14.44 7.19 -23.45
C PHE A 367 -15.46 7.10 -22.31
N ARG A 368 -15.46 8.07 -21.37
CA ARG A 368 -16.38 8.08 -20.23
C ARG A 368 -17.84 8.22 -20.66
N THR A 369 -18.12 9.03 -21.68
CA THR A 369 -19.46 9.19 -22.26
C THR A 369 -19.99 7.88 -22.83
N HIS A 370 -19.16 7.14 -23.56
CA HIS A 370 -19.57 5.85 -24.13
C HIS A 370 -19.63 4.76 -23.05
N ALA A 371 -18.68 4.73 -22.11
CA ALA A 371 -18.67 3.78 -21.02
C ALA A 371 -19.93 3.88 -20.12
N ALA A 372 -20.47 5.06 -19.92
CA ALA A 372 -21.69 5.27 -19.14
C ALA A 372 -22.92 4.54 -19.71
N ARG A 373 -22.95 4.23 -21.01
CA ARG A 373 -24.05 3.50 -21.68
C ARG A 373 -24.12 2.02 -21.30
N TYR A 374 -23.01 1.46 -20.78
CA TYR A 374 -22.89 0.06 -20.35
C TYR A 374 -23.15 -0.14 -18.86
N SER A 375 -23.96 0.69 -18.25
CA SER A 375 -24.35 0.60 -16.86
C SER A 375 -25.75 0.01 -16.75
N ASP A 376 -25.85 -1.23 -16.30
CA ASP A 376 -27.12 -1.90 -15.98
C ASP A 376 -27.21 -2.24 -14.48
N GLU A 377 -28.34 -2.83 -14.03
CA GLU A 377 -28.58 -3.18 -12.62
C GLU A 377 -27.93 -4.47 -12.19
N ASP A 378 -27.52 -5.33 -13.14
CA ASP A 378 -26.98 -6.66 -12.86
C ASP A 378 -25.55 -6.59 -12.33
N LEU A 379 -25.31 -7.12 -11.13
CA LEU A 379 -23.98 -7.21 -10.51
C LEU A 379 -23.17 -8.43 -10.97
N SER A 380 -23.72 -9.32 -11.77
CA SER A 380 -22.98 -10.46 -12.33
C SER A 380 -21.82 -10.01 -13.23
N PHE A 381 -21.88 -8.78 -13.78
CA PHE A 381 -20.76 -8.11 -14.41
C PHE A 381 -20.02 -7.26 -13.37
N GLU A 382 -18.81 -7.66 -13.00
CA GLU A 382 -18.03 -7.03 -11.93
C GLU A 382 -17.83 -5.52 -12.13
N GLY A 383 -17.73 -5.03 -13.37
CA GLY A 383 -17.63 -3.59 -13.67
C GLY A 383 -18.76 -2.75 -13.08
N ASN A 384 -19.97 -3.31 -12.97
CA ASN A 384 -21.12 -2.62 -12.36
C ASN A 384 -20.96 -2.47 -10.84
N VAL A 385 -20.30 -3.43 -10.17
CA VAL A 385 -19.97 -3.35 -8.75
C VAL A 385 -19.08 -2.14 -8.48
N TYR A 386 -18.00 -1.98 -9.25
CA TYR A 386 -17.05 -0.88 -9.07
C TYR A 386 -17.66 0.48 -9.39
N ARG A 387 -18.47 0.57 -10.45
CA ARG A 387 -19.23 1.79 -10.78
C ARG A 387 -20.19 2.17 -9.65
N GLN A 388 -20.89 1.21 -9.06
CA GLN A 388 -21.77 1.47 -7.94
C GLN A 388 -20.99 1.87 -6.69
N LEU A 389 -19.91 1.15 -6.39
CA LEU A 389 -19.11 1.35 -5.19
C LEU A 389 -18.52 2.76 -5.10
N GLN A 390 -18.02 3.34 -6.21
CA GLN A 390 -17.50 4.71 -6.19
C GLN A 390 -18.53 5.76 -5.76
N HIS A 391 -19.82 5.52 -6.01
CA HIS A 391 -20.90 6.43 -5.58
C HIS A 391 -21.27 6.22 -4.10
N LEU A 392 -21.14 4.98 -3.60
CA LEU A 392 -21.50 4.61 -2.23
C LEU A 392 -20.47 5.06 -1.20
N LEU A 393 -19.18 5.04 -1.55
CA LEU A 393 -18.09 5.38 -0.62
C LEU A 393 -18.36 6.71 0.09
N PRO A 394 -18.28 6.79 1.43
CA PRO A 394 -18.42 8.04 2.18
C PRO A 394 -17.29 9.03 1.89
N LYS A 395 -17.54 10.30 2.18
CA LYS A 395 -16.46 11.29 2.28
C LYS A 395 -15.51 10.90 3.42
N GLU A 396 -14.23 11.16 3.24
CA GLU A 396 -13.19 10.90 4.26
C GLU A 396 -13.11 9.43 4.69
N SER A 397 -13.39 8.51 3.75
CA SER A 397 -13.27 7.07 3.93
C SER A 397 -12.05 6.50 3.22
N VAL A 398 -11.80 5.23 3.40
CA VAL A 398 -10.76 4.47 2.70
C VAL A 398 -11.39 3.34 1.90
N LEU A 399 -11.07 3.27 0.61
CA LEU A 399 -11.22 2.08 -0.19
C LEU A 399 -9.90 1.30 -0.16
N PHE A 400 -9.86 0.19 0.58
CA PHE A 400 -8.73 -0.72 0.53
C PHE A 400 -8.96 -1.76 -0.57
N ILE A 401 -7.99 -1.94 -1.47
CA ILE A 401 -8.21 -2.66 -2.71
C ILE A 401 -7.32 -3.90 -2.75
N GLY A 402 -7.93 -5.05 -2.95
CA GLY A 402 -7.23 -6.32 -3.15
C GLY A 402 -6.43 -6.35 -4.46
N ASN A 403 -5.37 -7.12 -4.45
CA ASN A 403 -4.59 -7.40 -5.66
C ASN A 403 -5.35 -8.29 -6.65
N SER A 404 -4.72 -8.68 -7.75
CA SER A 404 -5.31 -9.42 -8.86
C SER A 404 -6.27 -8.53 -9.69
N MET A 405 -7.55 -8.91 -9.83
CA MET A 405 -8.52 -8.13 -10.61
C MET A 405 -9.03 -6.88 -9.89
N PRO A 406 -9.34 -6.89 -8.59
CA PRO A 406 -9.90 -5.71 -7.92
C PRO A 406 -9.18 -4.39 -8.21
N ILE A 407 -7.86 -4.34 -8.07
CA ILE A 407 -7.10 -3.10 -8.34
C ILE A 407 -7.15 -2.68 -9.82
N ARG A 408 -7.23 -3.64 -10.74
CA ARG A 408 -7.36 -3.37 -12.18
C ARG A 408 -8.74 -2.87 -12.54
N ASP A 409 -9.77 -3.41 -11.91
CA ASP A 409 -11.15 -2.97 -12.11
C ASP A 409 -11.39 -1.57 -11.54
N VAL A 410 -10.78 -1.25 -10.40
CA VAL A 410 -10.77 0.13 -9.90
C VAL A 410 -10.07 1.05 -10.91
N ASP A 411 -8.94 0.68 -11.49
CA ASP A 411 -8.25 1.48 -12.52
C ASP A 411 -9.13 1.71 -13.75
N THR A 412 -9.87 0.70 -14.19
CA THR A 412 -10.74 0.75 -15.38
C THR A 412 -12.05 1.51 -15.13
N PHE A 413 -12.73 1.24 -14.00
CA PHE A 413 -14.13 1.63 -13.81
C PHE A 413 -14.36 2.83 -12.88
N PHE A 414 -13.40 3.18 -12.02
CA PHE A 414 -13.51 4.38 -11.20
C PHE A 414 -13.15 5.63 -12.01
N GLU A 415 -14.00 6.63 -11.90
CA GLU A 415 -13.82 7.93 -12.53
C GLU A 415 -13.28 8.95 -11.54
N THR A 416 -12.60 9.96 -12.05
CA THR A 416 -12.13 11.09 -11.25
C THR A 416 -13.30 11.87 -10.67
N GLN A 417 -13.28 12.14 -9.36
CA GLN A 417 -14.37 12.82 -8.67
C GLN A 417 -13.88 13.77 -7.57
N SER A 418 -14.74 14.75 -7.22
CA SER A 418 -14.42 15.72 -6.16
C SER A 418 -14.63 15.20 -4.74
N LYS A 419 -15.33 14.06 -4.58
CA LYS A 419 -15.55 13.45 -3.27
C LYS A 419 -14.22 12.99 -2.68
N PRO A 420 -13.81 13.47 -1.49
CA PRO A 420 -12.55 13.06 -0.87
C PRO A 420 -12.71 11.68 -0.24
N PHE A 421 -11.95 10.72 -0.71
CA PHE A 421 -11.67 9.42 -0.06
C PHE A 421 -10.30 8.91 -0.55
N ARG A 422 -9.70 8.04 0.22
CA ARG A 422 -8.39 7.48 -0.11
C ARG A 422 -8.54 6.11 -0.76
N MET A 423 -7.69 5.81 -1.75
CA MET A 423 -7.51 4.47 -2.27
C MET A 423 -6.17 3.92 -1.79
N MET A 424 -6.17 2.72 -1.23
CA MET A 424 -4.98 2.07 -0.67
C MET A 424 -4.93 0.60 -1.09
N ALA A 425 -3.73 0.05 -1.24
CA ALA A 425 -3.49 -1.36 -1.56
C ALA A 425 -2.08 -1.79 -1.16
N ASN A 426 -1.82 -3.10 -1.13
CA ASN A 426 -0.48 -3.67 -0.95
C ASN A 426 0.17 -3.85 -2.33
N ARG A 427 0.99 -2.89 -2.76
CA ARG A 427 1.59 -2.87 -4.10
C ARG A 427 3.12 -2.98 -4.12
N GLY A 428 3.72 -3.41 -3.03
CA GLY A 428 5.15 -3.71 -2.97
C GLY A 428 5.48 -5.03 -3.70
N ALA A 429 5.03 -6.13 -3.14
CA ALA A 429 5.19 -7.47 -3.71
C ALA A 429 3.95 -7.94 -4.51
N ASN A 430 2.83 -7.23 -4.41
CA ASN A 430 1.57 -7.54 -5.08
C ASN A 430 0.95 -8.89 -4.68
N GLY A 431 1.20 -9.38 -3.46
CA GLY A 431 0.64 -10.62 -2.92
C GLY A 431 -0.87 -10.55 -2.69
N ILE A 432 -1.50 -11.71 -2.61
CA ILE A 432 -2.92 -11.84 -2.23
C ILE A 432 -3.09 -12.13 -0.74
N ASP A 433 -1.99 -12.28 -0.02
CA ASP A 433 -1.89 -12.52 1.41
C ASP A 433 -1.98 -11.20 2.22
N GLY A 434 -2.48 -11.27 3.43
CA GLY A 434 -2.49 -10.18 4.39
C GLY A 434 -3.37 -8.96 4.06
N VAL A 435 -4.21 -9.04 3.04
CA VAL A 435 -5.00 -7.90 2.54
C VAL A 435 -6.07 -7.48 3.55
N VAL A 436 -6.77 -8.45 4.16
CA VAL A 436 -7.76 -8.22 5.21
C VAL A 436 -7.12 -7.55 6.43
N SER A 437 -6.00 -8.12 6.89
CA SER A 437 -5.27 -7.62 8.05
C SER A 437 -4.73 -6.21 7.83
N THR A 438 -4.23 -5.90 6.62
CA THR A 438 -3.75 -4.56 6.28
C THR A 438 -4.90 -3.54 6.27
N ALA A 439 -6.07 -3.90 5.75
CA ALA A 439 -7.27 -3.05 5.79
C ALA A 439 -7.70 -2.73 7.23
N LEU A 440 -7.66 -3.71 8.12
CA LEU A 440 -7.95 -3.51 9.56
C LEU A 440 -6.93 -2.60 10.24
N GLY A 441 -5.64 -2.79 9.95
CA GLY A 441 -4.58 -1.90 10.44
C GLY A 441 -4.73 -0.46 9.93
N THR A 442 -5.22 -0.30 8.69
CA THR A 442 -5.53 1.02 8.11
C THR A 442 -6.63 1.73 8.89
N TYR A 443 -7.72 1.02 9.24
CA TYR A 443 -8.76 1.59 10.11
C TYR A 443 -8.19 1.99 11.48
N ALA A 444 -7.37 1.12 12.07
CA ALA A 444 -6.80 1.38 13.38
C ALA A 444 -5.96 2.67 13.41
N ALA A 445 -5.26 2.98 12.31
CA ALA A 445 -4.47 4.20 12.17
C ALA A 445 -5.32 5.46 11.94
N LEU A 446 -6.30 5.38 11.04
CA LEU A 446 -7.02 6.56 10.56
C LEU A 446 -8.33 6.82 11.28
N LYS A 447 -8.93 5.79 11.87
CA LYS A 447 -10.27 5.84 12.47
C LYS A 447 -11.35 6.35 11.50
N GLN A 448 -11.15 6.08 10.22
CA GLN A 448 -12.07 6.40 9.14
C GLN A 448 -12.74 5.12 8.63
N PRO A 449 -13.98 5.16 8.12
CA PRO A 449 -14.62 3.98 7.53
C PRO A 449 -13.75 3.33 6.46
N VAL A 450 -13.54 2.02 6.56
CA VAL A 450 -12.77 1.24 5.57
C VAL A 450 -13.71 0.29 4.85
N THR A 451 -13.75 0.42 3.54
CA THR A 451 -14.36 -0.56 2.64
C THR A 451 -13.23 -1.35 1.98
N LEU A 452 -13.24 -2.65 2.17
CA LEU A 452 -12.30 -3.58 1.52
C LEU A 452 -12.98 -4.23 0.32
N VAL A 453 -12.49 -3.98 -0.90
CA VAL A 453 -12.91 -4.74 -2.09
C VAL A 453 -11.85 -5.80 -2.41
N ILE A 454 -12.25 -7.08 -2.43
CA ILE A 454 -11.32 -8.21 -2.46
C ILE A 454 -11.92 -9.41 -3.20
N GLY A 455 -11.07 -10.20 -3.89
CA GLY A 455 -11.47 -11.48 -4.47
C GLY A 455 -11.49 -12.62 -3.46
N ASP A 456 -12.24 -13.67 -3.76
CA ASP A 456 -12.51 -14.83 -2.91
C ASP A 456 -11.23 -15.57 -2.45
N LEU A 457 -10.28 -15.85 -3.33
CA LEU A 457 -9.03 -16.50 -2.97
C LEU A 457 -8.17 -15.62 -2.04
N SER A 458 -8.12 -14.32 -2.28
CA SER A 458 -7.38 -13.40 -1.42
C SER A 458 -8.04 -13.26 -0.05
N PHE A 459 -9.36 -13.21 0.00
CA PHE A 459 -10.12 -13.20 1.25
C PHE A 459 -9.89 -14.48 2.06
N TYR A 460 -10.00 -15.66 1.42
CA TYR A 460 -9.68 -16.94 2.05
C TYR A 460 -8.27 -16.97 2.61
N HIS A 461 -7.30 -16.43 1.88
CA HIS A 461 -5.89 -16.46 2.25
C HIS A 461 -5.61 -15.71 3.57
N ASP A 462 -6.41 -14.72 3.94
CA ASP A 462 -6.20 -13.89 5.14
C ASP A 462 -7.45 -13.79 6.06
N MET A 463 -8.33 -14.79 6.01
CA MET A 463 -9.53 -14.82 6.89
C MET A 463 -9.19 -14.78 8.38
N ASN A 464 -8.01 -15.30 8.79
CA ASN A 464 -7.58 -15.26 10.18
C ASN A 464 -7.43 -13.83 10.70
N GLY A 465 -7.14 -12.86 9.83
CA GLY A 465 -7.11 -11.44 10.15
C GLY A 465 -8.43 -10.91 10.72
N LEU A 466 -9.56 -11.48 10.33
CA LEU A 466 -10.89 -11.09 10.84
C LEU A 466 -11.04 -11.27 12.36
N LEU A 467 -10.19 -12.08 12.98
CA LEU A 467 -10.18 -12.18 14.45
C LEU A 467 -9.85 -10.83 15.10
N ALA A 468 -9.01 -10.01 14.47
CA ALA A 468 -8.70 -8.66 14.95
C ALA A 468 -9.93 -7.75 14.93
N ALA A 469 -10.77 -7.81 13.89
CA ALA A 469 -12.02 -7.06 13.82
C ALA A 469 -12.92 -7.38 15.02
N LYS A 470 -13.06 -8.68 15.32
CA LYS A 470 -13.88 -9.15 16.46
C LYS A 470 -13.32 -8.74 17.82
N LEU A 471 -12.02 -8.93 18.06
CA LEU A 471 -11.42 -8.72 19.38
C LEU A 471 -11.25 -7.23 19.73
N MET A 472 -11.05 -6.38 18.73
CA MET A 472 -10.81 -4.95 18.90
C MET A 472 -12.01 -4.09 18.46
N ASP A 473 -13.13 -4.73 18.14
CA ASP A 473 -14.37 -4.08 17.72
C ASP A 473 -14.15 -3.10 16.52
N ILE A 474 -13.35 -3.54 15.55
CA ILE A 474 -13.01 -2.75 14.38
C ILE A 474 -14.10 -2.90 13.31
N PRO A 475 -14.78 -1.81 12.91
CA PRO A 475 -15.72 -1.86 11.80
C PRO A 475 -14.98 -2.10 10.49
N LEU A 476 -15.48 -3.05 9.69
CA LEU A 476 -14.96 -3.34 8.35
C LEU A 476 -16.10 -3.78 7.43
N THR A 477 -16.31 -3.03 6.37
CA THR A 477 -17.19 -3.45 5.27
C THR A 477 -16.36 -4.14 4.20
N VAL A 478 -16.63 -5.43 3.96
CA VAL A 478 -15.96 -6.22 2.92
C VAL A 478 -16.90 -6.43 1.75
N VAL A 479 -16.51 -5.94 0.57
CA VAL A 479 -17.14 -6.25 -0.71
C VAL A 479 -16.35 -7.39 -1.35
N LEU A 480 -16.85 -8.60 -1.18
CA LEU A 480 -16.21 -9.82 -1.64
C LEU A 480 -16.67 -10.15 -3.06
N ILE A 481 -15.78 -10.06 -4.02
CA ILE A 481 -16.03 -10.52 -5.40
C ILE A 481 -15.75 -12.01 -5.45
N ASN A 482 -16.80 -12.81 -5.46
CA ASN A 482 -16.71 -14.25 -5.50
C ASN A 482 -17.02 -14.78 -6.91
N ASN A 483 -15.98 -15.09 -7.66
CA ASN A 483 -16.07 -15.74 -8.96
C ASN A 483 -15.58 -17.20 -8.91
N ASP A 484 -15.50 -17.76 -7.70
CA ASP A 484 -15.03 -19.11 -7.37
C ASP A 484 -13.66 -19.42 -8.01
N GLY A 485 -12.68 -18.49 -7.81
CA GLY A 485 -11.31 -18.78 -8.18
C GLY A 485 -10.46 -17.65 -8.73
N GLY A 486 -9.44 -18.03 -9.50
CA GLY A 486 -8.41 -17.16 -10.04
C GLY A 486 -8.83 -16.37 -11.28
N GLY A 487 -9.80 -15.44 -11.17
CA GLY A 487 -10.37 -14.67 -12.27
C GLY A 487 -9.38 -13.92 -13.17
N ILE A 488 -8.23 -13.51 -12.66
CA ILE A 488 -7.18 -12.86 -13.48
C ILE A 488 -6.65 -13.78 -14.58
N PHE A 489 -6.56 -15.08 -14.32
CA PHE A 489 -6.02 -16.03 -15.26
C PHE A 489 -6.93 -16.25 -16.47
N SER A 490 -8.24 -15.94 -16.35
CA SER A 490 -9.19 -15.97 -17.47
C SER A 490 -8.86 -14.95 -18.57
N PHE A 491 -8.10 -13.90 -18.25
CA PHE A 491 -7.62 -12.90 -19.21
C PHE A 491 -6.27 -13.25 -19.85
N LEU A 492 -5.65 -14.36 -19.46
CA LEU A 492 -4.31 -14.76 -19.89
C LEU A 492 -4.36 -15.95 -20.85
N PRO A 493 -3.29 -16.20 -21.66
CA PRO A 493 -3.28 -17.28 -22.65
C PRO A 493 -3.57 -18.68 -22.08
N GLN A 494 -3.20 -18.96 -20.82
CA GLN A 494 -3.47 -20.26 -20.19
C GLN A 494 -4.95 -20.57 -20.00
N ALA A 495 -5.85 -19.58 -20.14
CA ALA A 495 -7.30 -19.80 -20.10
C ALA A 495 -7.81 -20.71 -21.24
N SER A 496 -7.07 -20.83 -22.35
CA SER A 496 -7.44 -21.68 -23.50
C SER A 496 -6.94 -23.11 -23.36
N ASP A 497 -6.20 -23.46 -22.32
CA ASP A 497 -5.57 -24.77 -22.13
C ASP A 497 -6.33 -25.61 -21.09
N GLU A 498 -7.48 -26.11 -21.51
CA GLU A 498 -8.23 -27.10 -20.74
C GLU A 498 -7.59 -28.50 -20.88
N PRO A 499 -7.50 -29.31 -19.84
CA PRO A 499 -8.10 -29.21 -18.50
C PRO A 499 -7.20 -28.57 -17.44
N TYR A 500 -6.04 -28.03 -17.83
CA TYR A 500 -5.05 -27.48 -16.86
C TYR A 500 -5.54 -26.19 -16.21
N TYR A 501 -6.34 -25.39 -16.92
CA TYR A 501 -6.80 -24.09 -16.45
C TYR A 501 -7.52 -24.20 -15.11
N GLU A 502 -8.59 -24.99 -15.02
CA GLU A 502 -9.39 -25.10 -13.79
C GLU A 502 -8.58 -25.62 -12.60
N LYS A 503 -7.72 -26.60 -12.84
CA LYS A 503 -6.95 -27.24 -11.76
C LYS A 503 -5.79 -26.39 -11.24
N LEU A 504 -5.10 -25.64 -12.11
CA LEU A 504 -3.87 -24.95 -11.76
C LEU A 504 -4.03 -23.43 -11.59
N PHE A 505 -5.05 -22.84 -12.19
CA PHE A 505 -5.23 -21.40 -12.28
C PHE A 505 -6.61 -20.94 -11.81
N GLY A 506 -7.67 -21.55 -12.28
CA GLY A 506 -9.04 -21.31 -11.82
C GLY A 506 -9.18 -21.64 -10.34
N THR A 507 -8.72 -22.83 -9.96
CA THR A 507 -8.70 -23.32 -8.56
C THR A 507 -10.02 -23.05 -7.81
N PRO A 508 -11.18 -23.51 -8.31
CA PRO A 508 -12.45 -23.29 -7.66
C PRO A 508 -12.46 -23.95 -6.28
N THR A 509 -12.95 -23.24 -5.29
CA THR A 509 -12.96 -23.69 -3.89
C THR A 509 -14.31 -24.18 -3.42
N GLY A 510 -15.41 -23.69 -4.03
CA GLY A 510 -16.78 -23.98 -3.61
C GLY A 510 -17.10 -23.56 -2.17
N LEU A 511 -16.36 -22.61 -1.61
CA LEU A 511 -16.53 -22.16 -0.22
C LEU A 511 -17.79 -21.30 -0.06
N ASN A 512 -18.49 -21.51 1.07
CA ASN A 512 -19.56 -20.62 1.49
C ASN A 512 -19.03 -19.63 2.55
N PHE A 513 -18.84 -18.39 2.14
CA PHE A 513 -18.26 -17.33 2.98
C PHE A 513 -19.23 -16.78 4.04
N GLU A 514 -20.52 -17.11 4.00
CA GLU A 514 -21.46 -16.84 5.09
C GLU A 514 -20.96 -17.43 6.42
N TYR A 515 -20.36 -18.63 6.38
CA TYR A 515 -19.78 -19.25 7.57
C TYR A 515 -18.58 -18.50 8.10
N ALA A 516 -17.76 -17.90 7.24
CA ALA A 516 -16.65 -17.06 7.65
C ALA A 516 -17.15 -15.82 8.39
N SER A 517 -18.16 -15.13 7.86
CA SER A 517 -18.80 -13.99 8.54
C SER A 517 -19.33 -14.38 9.92
N LYS A 518 -20.11 -15.48 10.01
CA LYS A 518 -20.67 -15.98 11.27
C LYS A 518 -19.59 -16.37 12.29
N LEU A 519 -18.47 -16.97 11.87
CA LEU A 519 -17.38 -17.37 12.76
C LEU A 519 -16.80 -16.15 13.51
N TYR A 520 -16.68 -15.03 12.82
CA TYR A 520 -16.14 -13.80 13.41
C TYR A 520 -17.22 -12.85 13.95
N GLY A 521 -18.50 -13.25 13.94
CA GLY A 521 -19.60 -12.48 14.51
C GLY A 521 -20.08 -11.33 13.63
N GLY A 522 -19.81 -11.40 12.34
CA GLY A 522 -20.23 -10.40 11.35
C GLY A 522 -21.63 -10.65 10.78
N THR A 523 -22.12 -9.67 10.01
CA THR A 523 -23.29 -9.81 9.15
C THR A 523 -22.89 -10.32 7.77
N TYR A 524 -23.85 -10.91 7.06
CA TYR A 524 -23.65 -11.41 5.70
C TYR A 524 -24.82 -11.02 4.80
N SER A 525 -24.51 -10.55 3.60
CA SER A 525 -25.49 -10.21 2.58
C SER A 525 -24.97 -10.59 1.19
N LYS A 526 -25.89 -10.92 0.27
CA LYS A 526 -25.57 -11.35 -1.09
C LYS A 526 -26.48 -10.64 -2.11
N PRO A 527 -26.24 -9.34 -2.37
CA PRO A 527 -27.03 -8.58 -3.33
C PRO A 527 -26.75 -9.01 -4.78
N ALA A 528 -27.77 -9.00 -5.62
CA ALA A 528 -27.70 -9.30 -7.04
C ALA A 528 -27.85 -8.06 -7.93
N THR A 529 -28.40 -6.97 -7.40
CA THR A 529 -28.63 -5.72 -8.12
C THR A 529 -27.92 -4.53 -7.48
N LYS A 530 -27.69 -3.47 -8.25
CA LYS A 530 -27.11 -2.22 -7.73
C LYS A 530 -27.95 -1.61 -6.62
N GLN A 531 -29.29 -1.69 -6.73
CA GLN A 531 -30.17 -1.17 -5.69
C GLN A 531 -30.04 -1.97 -4.40
N GLU A 532 -29.99 -3.30 -4.47
CA GLU A 532 -29.77 -4.14 -3.29
C GLU A 532 -28.39 -3.88 -2.67
N LEU A 533 -27.34 -3.72 -3.49
CA LEU A 533 -26.01 -3.36 -3.01
C LEU A 533 -26.02 -2.00 -2.30
N HIS A 534 -26.71 -1.02 -2.86
CA HIS A 534 -26.88 0.29 -2.24
C HIS A 534 -27.53 0.16 -0.87
N ASP A 535 -28.64 -0.54 -0.78
CA ASP A 535 -29.44 -0.64 0.45
C ASP A 535 -28.66 -1.36 1.56
N VAL A 536 -27.99 -2.48 1.22
CA VAL A 536 -27.15 -3.23 2.15
C VAL A 536 -25.93 -2.41 2.59
N TYR A 537 -25.25 -1.76 1.67
CA TYR A 537 -24.05 -0.98 1.97
C TYR A 537 -24.40 0.21 2.89
N MET A 538 -25.44 0.96 2.57
CA MET A 538 -25.88 2.11 3.37
C MET A 538 -26.43 1.73 4.74
N ALA A 539 -26.98 0.51 4.88
CA ALA A 539 -27.44 0.02 6.17
C ALA A 539 -26.29 -0.30 7.15
N HIS A 540 -25.07 -0.54 6.64
CA HIS A 540 -23.97 -1.05 7.45
C HIS A 540 -22.72 -0.16 7.52
N ILE A 541 -22.63 0.90 6.69
CA ILE A 541 -21.39 1.67 6.59
C ILE A 541 -21.02 2.39 7.90
N ASP A 542 -22.01 2.79 8.68
CA ASP A 542 -21.83 3.45 9.98
C ASP A 542 -22.02 2.50 11.17
N GLU A 543 -22.29 1.21 10.92
CA GLU A 543 -22.49 0.22 11.97
C GLU A 543 -21.17 -0.42 12.40
N PRO A 544 -20.96 -0.67 13.70
CA PRO A 544 -19.77 -1.34 14.19
C PRO A 544 -19.74 -2.82 13.77
N GLY A 545 -18.55 -3.39 13.66
CA GLY A 545 -18.34 -4.80 13.40
C GLY A 545 -18.03 -5.14 11.94
N LEU A 546 -17.99 -6.42 11.65
CA LEU A 546 -17.72 -6.97 10.33
C LEU A 546 -18.99 -7.07 9.49
N HIS A 547 -18.99 -6.50 8.30
CA HIS A 547 -20.05 -6.60 7.31
C HIS A 547 -19.52 -7.21 6.02
N LEU A 548 -19.90 -8.45 5.72
CA LEU A 548 -19.49 -9.16 4.51
C LEU A 548 -20.61 -9.08 3.47
N ILE A 549 -20.34 -8.39 2.38
CA ILE A 549 -21.21 -8.23 1.21
C ILE A 549 -20.60 -9.07 0.08
N GLU A 550 -21.16 -10.23 -0.19
CA GLU A 550 -20.67 -11.13 -1.24
C GLU A 550 -21.38 -10.85 -2.56
N ILE A 551 -20.61 -10.58 -3.60
CA ILE A 551 -21.09 -10.45 -4.97
C ILE A 551 -20.66 -11.70 -5.74
N GLU A 552 -21.63 -12.53 -6.11
CA GLU A 552 -21.38 -13.72 -6.92
C GLU A 552 -21.28 -13.34 -8.39
N THR A 553 -20.19 -13.76 -9.03
CA THR A 553 -19.93 -13.49 -10.44
C THR A 553 -19.43 -14.77 -11.12
N ASP A 554 -19.31 -14.74 -12.46
CA ASP A 554 -18.77 -15.84 -13.24
C ASP A 554 -17.50 -15.42 -13.99
N ARG A 555 -16.39 -16.09 -13.72
CA ARG A 555 -15.08 -15.72 -14.26
C ARG A 555 -14.96 -15.92 -15.78
N HIS A 556 -15.79 -16.77 -16.40
CA HIS A 556 -15.74 -17.04 -17.83
C HIS A 556 -16.56 -15.99 -18.61
N SER A 557 -17.83 -15.83 -18.28
CA SER A 557 -18.72 -14.86 -18.95
C SER A 557 -18.25 -13.41 -18.79
N ARG A 558 -17.56 -13.12 -17.71
CA ARG A 558 -16.96 -11.80 -17.45
C ARG A 558 -15.99 -11.36 -18.55
N VAL A 559 -15.10 -12.27 -18.99
CA VAL A 559 -14.06 -11.93 -19.98
C VAL A 559 -14.67 -11.47 -21.29
N ASP A 560 -15.68 -12.20 -21.79
CA ASP A 560 -16.34 -11.89 -23.05
C ASP A 560 -17.12 -10.57 -22.95
N LYS A 561 -17.91 -10.38 -21.88
CA LYS A 561 -18.61 -9.12 -21.61
C LYS A 561 -17.64 -7.93 -21.54
N HIS A 562 -16.51 -8.09 -20.82
CA HIS A 562 -15.51 -7.03 -20.68
C HIS A 562 -14.85 -6.68 -22.02
N ARG A 563 -14.46 -7.69 -22.81
CA ARG A 563 -13.84 -7.47 -24.13
C ARG A 563 -14.80 -6.78 -25.08
N GLN A 564 -16.01 -7.32 -25.23
CA GLN A 564 -17.04 -6.73 -26.10
C GLN A 564 -17.32 -5.27 -25.74
N MET A 565 -17.54 -4.98 -24.47
CA MET A 565 -17.76 -3.60 -24.00
C MET A 565 -16.58 -2.69 -24.34
N MET A 566 -15.34 -3.14 -24.13
CA MET A 566 -14.16 -2.31 -24.41
C MET A 566 -13.98 -2.07 -25.91
N ASP A 567 -14.15 -3.10 -26.73
CA ASP A 567 -14.05 -3.00 -28.18
C ASP A 567 -15.09 -2.01 -28.74
N ASP A 568 -16.34 -2.13 -28.31
CA ASP A 568 -17.42 -1.20 -28.72
C ASP A 568 -17.13 0.25 -28.31
N ILE A 569 -16.70 0.48 -27.08
CA ILE A 569 -16.37 1.83 -26.60
C ILE A 569 -15.20 2.43 -27.38
N LEU A 570 -14.12 1.66 -27.57
CA LEU A 570 -12.92 2.14 -28.27
C LEU A 570 -13.20 2.44 -29.75
N GLU A 571 -14.07 1.66 -30.40
CA GLU A 571 -14.52 1.95 -31.77
C GLU A 571 -15.25 3.31 -31.87
N GLU A 572 -16.15 3.63 -30.93
CA GLU A 572 -16.85 4.91 -30.91
C GLU A 572 -15.87 6.07 -30.61
N VAL A 573 -14.96 5.91 -29.65
CA VAL A 573 -13.92 6.91 -29.36
C VAL A 573 -13.05 7.19 -30.60
N LYS A 574 -12.65 6.16 -31.34
CA LYS A 574 -11.87 6.34 -32.59
C LYS A 574 -12.65 7.12 -33.65
N LYS A 575 -13.94 6.80 -33.85
CA LYS A 575 -14.80 7.53 -34.79
C LYS A 575 -14.89 9.02 -34.45
N GLU A 576 -15.09 9.33 -33.17
CA GLU A 576 -15.22 10.71 -32.71
C GLU A 576 -13.90 11.49 -32.74
N CYS A 577 -12.82 10.90 -32.28
CA CYS A 577 -11.58 11.62 -32.03
C CYS A 577 -10.54 11.53 -33.14
N LEU A 578 -10.56 10.47 -33.98
CA LEU A 578 -9.56 10.27 -35.05
C LEU A 578 -10.11 10.54 -36.45
N LEU A 579 -11.42 10.27 -36.70
CA LEU A 579 -12.01 10.37 -38.05
C LEU A 579 -12.78 11.69 -38.27
N SER A 580 -13.02 12.47 -37.22
CA SER A 580 -13.67 13.76 -37.26
C SER A 580 -12.69 14.93 -37.36
N SER A 581 -11.43 14.68 -37.39
CA SER A 581 -10.31 15.63 -37.61
C SER A 581 -9.70 15.41 -38.99
#